data_5c8914c5744f1fe17f2d7ee760122cc1
#
_entry.id   5c8914c5744f1fe17f2d7ee760122cc1
#
_cell.length_a   1.000
_cell.length_b   1.000
_cell.length_c   1.000
_cell.angle_alpha   90.00
_cell.angle_beta   90.00
_cell.angle_gamma   90.00
#
_symmetry.space_group_name_H-M   'P 1'
#
loop_
_entity.id
_entity.type
_entity.pdbx_description
1 polymer ?
#
loop_
_entity_poly.entity_id
_entity_poly.type
_entity_poly.pdbx_seq_one_letter_code
_entity_poly.pdbx_strand_id
1 'polypeptide(L)'
;IQYTIGFFGGRDVAGVVMVDACTGDSQYYDISEVPEWVDRAYSADIINEQINYWGQYKNGFINTIIGQKDVCVTSGGYNYLALEDDVWLYTGLTSVGNDASNIGLVLVNMRTKEAHYYIVSGATEYSAMASAEGQVQNLAYKATFPVLLNIGGQPTYLVSLKDNAGLVKKFAFVN
;
A
#
# COMPACT_ATOMS: atom_id res chain seq x y z
N ILE A 1 2.10 14.15 -14.30
CA ILE A 1 1.58 12.81 -14.66
C ILE A 1 1.77 12.61 -16.15
N GLN A 2 2.20 11.43 -16.54
CA GLN A 2 2.30 10.98 -17.94
C GLN A 2 1.57 9.63 -18.08
N TYR A 3 1.19 9.27 -19.33
CA TYR A 3 0.48 8.04 -19.66
C TYR A 3 1.39 7.16 -20.50
N THR A 4 2.23 6.36 -19.86
CA THR A 4 3.30 5.60 -20.55
C THR A 4 3.27 4.10 -20.24
N ILE A 5 2.45 3.64 -19.32
CA ILE A 5 2.44 2.25 -18.89
C ILE A 5 1.44 1.44 -19.71
N GLY A 6 1.95 0.44 -20.40
CA GLY A 6 1.15 -0.49 -21.20
C GLY A 6 0.53 0.12 -22.46
N PHE A 7 -0.16 -0.71 -23.24
CA PHE A 7 -0.77 -0.32 -24.50
C PHE A 7 -1.91 0.70 -24.35
N PHE A 8 -2.61 0.67 -23.20
CA PHE A 8 -3.74 1.55 -22.91
C PHE A 8 -3.36 2.81 -22.13
N GLY A 9 -2.08 3.09 -21.94
CA GLY A 9 -1.59 4.32 -21.34
C GLY A 9 -1.85 4.43 -19.84
N GLY A 10 -1.35 3.50 -19.03
CA GLY A 10 -1.39 3.62 -17.57
C GLY A 10 -0.63 4.86 -17.08
N ARG A 11 -1.11 5.45 -15.97
CA ARG A 11 -0.55 6.67 -15.39
C ARG A 11 0.80 6.43 -14.74
N ASP A 12 1.72 7.37 -14.92
CA ASP A 12 2.99 7.43 -14.19
C ASP A 12 3.32 8.88 -13.80
N VAL A 13 4.29 9.06 -12.92
CA VAL A 13 4.77 10.38 -12.51
C VAL A 13 5.83 10.86 -13.49
N ALA A 14 5.62 12.05 -14.09
CA ALA A 14 6.60 12.68 -14.96
C ALA A 14 7.67 13.44 -14.17
N GLY A 15 7.28 14.05 -13.06
CA GLY A 15 8.14 14.83 -12.20
C GLY A 15 7.40 15.41 -11.00
N VAL A 16 8.12 16.17 -10.20
CA VAL A 16 7.61 16.83 -9.00
C VAL A 16 7.83 18.33 -9.07
N VAL A 17 6.94 19.08 -8.44
CA VAL A 17 7.13 20.52 -8.22
C VAL A 17 7.38 20.71 -6.72
N MET A 18 8.51 21.31 -6.39
CA MET A 18 8.82 21.74 -5.03
C MET A 18 8.56 23.22 -4.87
N VAL A 19 7.96 23.58 -3.74
CA VAL A 19 7.64 24.97 -3.41
C VAL A 19 8.30 25.31 -2.08
N ASP A 20 9.11 26.35 -2.04
CA ASP A 20 9.63 26.90 -0.81
C ASP A 20 8.51 27.57 -0.02
N ALA A 21 8.23 27.06 1.18
CA ALA A 21 7.14 27.54 2.01
C ALA A 21 7.36 28.96 2.58
N CYS A 22 8.61 29.45 2.55
CA CYS A 22 8.96 30.78 3.06
C CYS A 22 8.89 31.84 1.97
N THR A 23 9.38 31.53 0.77
CA THR A 23 9.49 32.49 -0.33
C THR A 23 8.36 32.36 -1.35
N GLY A 24 7.76 31.15 -1.46
CA GLY A 24 6.78 30.82 -2.49
C GLY A 24 7.43 30.44 -3.84
N ASP A 25 8.76 30.44 -3.92
CA ASP A 25 9.46 30.04 -5.14
C ASP A 25 9.20 28.56 -5.43
N SER A 26 9.02 28.24 -6.71
CA SER A 26 8.74 26.88 -7.15
C SER A 26 9.72 26.41 -8.20
N GLN A 27 10.10 25.13 -8.09
CA GLN A 27 11.00 24.48 -9.05
C GLN A 27 10.44 23.12 -9.46
N TYR A 28 10.44 22.85 -10.77
CA TYR A 28 10.10 21.55 -11.34
C TYR A 28 11.37 20.69 -11.46
N TYR A 29 11.22 19.40 -11.13
CA TYR A 29 12.23 18.37 -11.32
C TYR A 29 11.62 17.20 -12.08
N ASP A 30 12.29 16.76 -13.12
CA ASP A 30 11.96 15.47 -13.74
C ASP A 30 12.12 14.34 -12.73
N ILE A 31 11.33 13.26 -12.88
CA ILE A 31 11.33 12.16 -11.89
C ILE A 31 12.72 11.53 -11.70
N SER A 32 13.55 11.54 -12.74
CA SER A 32 14.93 11.04 -12.70
C SER A 32 15.93 11.99 -12.03
N GLU A 33 15.52 13.24 -11.78
CA GLU A 33 16.37 14.31 -11.25
C GLU A 33 15.91 14.76 -9.86
N VAL A 34 14.91 14.08 -9.28
CA VAL A 34 14.40 14.39 -7.94
C VAL A 34 15.52 14.22 -6.93
N PRO A 35 15.82 15.25 -6.09
CA PRO A 35 16.87 15.18 -5.08
C PRO A 35 16.65 14.03 -4.08
N GLU A 36 17.74 13.40 -3.61
CA GLU A 36 17.70 12.25 -2.70
C GLU A 36 17.01 12.51 -1.35
N TRP A 37 16.97 13.76 -0.90
CA TRP A 37 16.27 14.12 0.33
C TRP A 37 14.74 14.21 0.20
N VAL A 38 14.19 13.96 -1.01
CA VAL A 38 12.75 13.91 -1.25
C VAL A 38 12.25 12.48 -1.07
N ASP A 39 11.72 12.16 0.08
CA ASP A 39 11.27 10.80 0.44
C ASP A 39 10.05 10.32 -0.36
N ARG A 40 9.29 11.24 -0.97
CA ARG A 40 8.05 10.91 -1.69
C ARG A 40 7.93 11.65 -3.01
N ALA A 41 8.37 11.01 -4.08
CA ALA A 41 8.19 11.48 -5.45
C ALA A 41 6.92 10.89 -6.11
N TYR A 42 6.48 9.72 -5.66
CA TYR A 42 5.29 9.04 -6.18
C TYR A 42 4.09 9.16 -5.24
N SER A 43 2.87 9.21 -5.79
CA SER A 43 1.64 9.18 -5.00
C SER A 43 1.17 7.74 -4.77
N ALA A 44 0.53 7.49 -3.62
CA ALA A 44 -0.03 6.18 -3.31
C ALA A 44 -1.05 5.69 -4.34
N ASP A 45 -1.86 6.59 -4.89
CA ASP A 45 -2.89 6.25 -5.87
C ASP A 45 -2.29 5.68 -7.15
N ILE A 46 -1.22 6.32 -7.67
CA ILE A 46 -0.52 5.85 -8.86
C ILE A 46 0.18 4.51 -8.59
N ILE A 47 0.83 4.37 -7.45
CA ILE A 47 1.49 3.11 -7.07
C ILE A 47 0.47 1.98 -6.94
N ASN A 48 -0.64 2.18 -6.24
CA ASN A 48 -1.68 1.15 -6.11
C ASN A 48 -2.31 0.78 -7.47
N GLU A 49 -2.53 1.75 -8.35
CA GLU A 49 -3.00 1.50 -9.70
C GLU A 49 -2.00 0.63 -10.49
N GLN A 50 -0.72 0.92 -10.42
CA GLN A 50 0.33 0.15 -11.09
C GLN A 50 0.48 -1.27 -10.51
N ILE A 51 0.36 -1.44 -9.19
CA ILE A 51 0.32 -2.76 -8.55
C ILE A 51 -0.87 -3.56 -9.07
N ASN A 52 -2.04 -2.93 -9.18
CA ASN A 52 -3.24 -3.58 -9.71
C ASN A 52 -3.08 -3.97 -11.18
N TYR A 53 -2.47 -3.13 -12.03
CA TYR A 53 -2.14 -3.50 -13.41
C TYR A 53 -1.20 -4.71 -13.45
N TRP A 54 -0.13 -4.70 -12.66
CA TRP A 54 0.76 -5.85 -12.57
C TRP A 54 0.02 -7.11 -12.12
N GLY A 55 -0.75 -7.03 -11.05
CA GLY A 55 -1.48 -8.18 -10.50
C GLY A 55 -2.54 -8.74 -11.45
N GLN A 56 -3.19 -7.89 -12.22
CA GLN A 56 -4.22 -8.30 -13.18
C GLN A 56 -3.62 -8.84 -14.49
N TYR A 57 -2.59 -8.18 -15.03
CA TYR A 57 -2.11 -8.44 -16.40
C TYR A 57 -0.83 -9.27 -16.48
N LYS A 58 -0.19 -9.63 -15.37
CA LYS A 58 1.06 -10.42 -15.37
C LYS A 58 0.98 -11.75 -16.14
N ASN A 59 -0.22 -12.35 -16.24
CA ASN A 59 -0.48 -13.58 -16.98
C ASN A 59 -1.26 -13.33 -18.29
N GLY A 60 -1.28 -12.09 -18.78
CA GLY A 60 -1.89 -11.68 -20.03
C GLY A 60 -3.35 -11.25 -19.90
N PHE A 61 -3.80 -10.41 -20.87
CA PHE A 61 -5.14 -9.82 -20.86
C PHE A 61 -6.28 -10.86 -20.87
N ILE A 62 -6.14 -11.95 -21.65
CA ILE A 62 -7.18 -12.98 -21.75
C ILE A 62 -7.41 -13.67 -20.41
N ASN A 63 -6.35 -13.86 -19.60
CA ASN A 63 -6.47 -14.47 -18.28
C ASN A 63 -7.28 -13.61 -17.30
N THR A 64 -7.37 -12.30 -17.49
CA THR A 64 -8.20 -11.44 -16.64
C THR A 64 -9.70 -11.67 -16.83
N ILE A 65 -10.09 -12.16 -18.01
CA ILE A 65 -11.49 -12.39 -18.40
C ILE A 65 -11.87 -13.86 -18.23
N ILE A 66 -10.96 -14.77 -18.61
CA ILE A 66 -11.21 -16.23 -18.62
C ILE A 66 -10.12 -16.91 -17.78
N GLY A 67 -10.57 -17.63 -16.73
CA GLY A 67 -9.71 -18.44 -15.87
C GLY A 67 -9.18 -17.71 -14.64
N GLN A 68 -8.84 -16.44 -14.72
CA GLN A 68 -8.36 -15.57 -13.63
C GLN A 68 -7.27 -16.20 -12.73
N LYS A 69 -6.43 -17.05 -13.35
CA LYS A 69 -5.37 -17.76 -12.63
C LYS A 69 -4.31 -16.78 -12.14
N ASP A 70 -4.03 -16.81 -10.84
CA ASP A 70 -3.05 -15.98 -10.15
C ASP A 70 -3.28 -14.46 -10.32
N VAL A 71 -4.51 -14.06 -10.68
CA VAL A 71 -4.90 -12.65 -10.71
C VAL A 71 -5.02 -12.16 -9.27
N CYS A 72 -4.40 -11.01 -9.00
CA CYS A 72 -4.46 -10.38 -7.69
C CYS A 72 -4.62 -8.87 -7.80
N VAL A 73 -5.12 -8.29 -6.73
CA VAL A 73 -5.29 -6.85 -6.58
C VAL A 73 -4.86 -6.41 -5.19
N THR A 74 -4.61 -5.13 -5.01
CA THR A 74 -4.37 -4.57 -3.67
C THR A 74 -5.57 -4.81 -2.77
N SER A 75 -5.35 -4.97 -1.46
CA SER A 75 -6.43 -5.18 -0.48
C SER A 75 -7.34 -3.95 -0.28
N GLY A 76 -7.08 -2.86 -1.01
CA GLY A 76 -7.87 -1.63 -0.98
C GLY A 76 -7.46 -0.63 0.10
N GLY A 77 -6.48 -0.95 0.91
CA GLY A 77 -5.87 -0.05 1.88
C GLY A 77 -4.35 -0.01 1.75
N TYR A 78 -3.73 0.95 2.38
CA TYR A 78 -2.28 1.06 2.44
C TYR A 78 -1.83 1.78 3.71
N ASN A 79 -0.55 1.64 4.04
CA ASN A 79 0.12 2.39 5.10
C ASN A 79 1.53 2.78 4.62
N TYR A 80 2.19 3.62 5.39
CA TYR A 80 3.58 3.99 5.12
C TYR A 80 4.49 3.48 6.22
N LEU A 81 5.66 3.02 5.83
CA LEU A 81 6.74 2.59 6.72
C LEU A 81 7.98 3.42 6.43
N ALA A 82 8.69 3.82 7.48
CA ALA A 82 10.04 4.36 7.35
C ALA A 82 11.02 3.19 7.41
N LEU A 83 11.71 2.91 6.31
CA LEU A 83 12.73 1.87 6.21
C LEU A 83 13.95 2.43 5.48
N GLU A 84 15.15 2.22 6.05
CA GLU A 84 16.43 2.60 5.44
C GLU A 84 16.48 4.06 4.96
N ASP A 85 15.97 4.98 5.81
CA ASP A 85 15.91 6.43 5.56
C ASP A 85 14.97 6.84 4.40
N ASP A 86 14.11 5.94 3.91
CA ASP A 86 13.12 6.19 2.87
C ASP A 86 11.69 5.91 3.38
N VAL A 87 10.71 6.48 2.69
CA VAL A 87 9.29 6.18 2.92
C VAL A 87 8.86 5.08 1.96
N TRP A 88 8.35 3.98 2.52
CA TRP A 88 7.84 2.84 1.79
C TRP A 88 6.33 2.74 1.94
N LEU A 89 5.62 2.58 0.83
CA LEU A 89 4.21 2.22 0.84
C LEU A 89 4.08 0.72 1.09
N TYR A 90 3.23 0.35 2.03
CA TYR A 90 2.82 -1.02 2.32
C TYR A 90 1.36 -1.21 1.88
N THR A 91 1.08 -2.30 1.15
CA THR A 91 -0.28 -2.75 0.87
C THR A 91 -0.32 -4.27 0.78
N GLY A 92 -1.41 -4.89 1.24
CA GLY A 92 -1.65 -6.31 1.04
C GLY A 92 -2.13 -6.61 -0.38
N LEU A 93 -1.98 -7.85 -0.79
CA LEU A 93 -2.52 -8.38 -2.04
C LEU A 93 -3.54 -9.47 -1.74
N THR A 94 -4.69 -9.39 -2.39
CA THR A 94 -5.74 -10.38 -2.33
C THR A 94 -5.95 -11.04 -3.68
N SER A 95 -6.34 -12.32 -3.67
CA SER A 95 -6.79 -13.01 -4.88
C SER A 95 -8.11 -12.41 -5.37
N VAL A 96 -8.33 -12.45 -6.68
CA VAL A 96 -9.60 -12.08 -7.29
C VAL A 96 -10.46 -13.36 -7.35
N GLY A 97 -11.31 -13.58 -6.37
CA GLY A 97 -12.17 -14.77 -6.30
C GLY A 97 -13.15 -14.67 -5.15
N ASN A 98 -14.03 -15.69 -5.03
CA ASN A 98 -15.07 -15.74 -4.00
C ASN A 98 -14.50 -15.85 -2.57
N ASP A 99 -13.28 -16.36 -2.43
CA ASP A 99 -12.55 -16.46 -1.17
C ASP A 99 -11.37 -15.47 -1.20
N ALA A 100 -11.66 -14.17 -1.11
CA ALA A 100 -10.64 -13.14 -1.06
C ALA A 100 -9.80 -13.34 0.22
N SER A 101 -8.63 -13.96 0.06
CA SER A 101 -7.64 -14.15 1.12
C SER A 101 -6.40 -13.32 0.83
N ASN A 102 -5.69 -12.93 1.86
CA ASN A 102 -4.38 -12.31 1.69
C ASN A 102 -3.41 -13.36 1.12
N ILE A 103 -2.79 -13.06 -0.01
CA ILE A 103 -1.80 -13.91 -0.69
C ILE A 103 -0.38 -13.36 -0.56
N GLY A 104 -0.24 -12.15 -0.08
CA GLY A 104 1.05 -11.49 0.10
C GLY A 104 0.93 -10.02 0.41
N LEU A 105 2.06 -9.36 0.45
CA LEU A 105 2.17 -7.92 0.60
C LEU A 105 3.20 -7.36 -0.40
N VAL A 106 3.04 -6.07 -0.71
CA VAL A 106 4.00 -5.31 -1.51
C VAL A 106 4.49 -4.13 -0.69
N LEU A 107 5.80 -3.94 -0.70
CA LEU A 107 6.47 -2.71 -0.25
C LEU A 107 6.98 -1.98 -1.48
N VAL A 108 6.69 -0.69 -1.60
CA VAL A 108 7.19 0.15 -2.69
C VAL A 108 7.85 1.39 -2.12
N ASN A 109 9.10 1.60 -2.48
CA ASN A 109 9.83 2.81 -2.15
C ASN A 109 9.19 4.01 -2.87
N MET A 110 8.77 5.03 -2.11
CA MET A 110 8.02 6.17 -2.65
C MET A 110 8.88 7.19 -3.38
N ARG A 111 10.21 7.07 -3.33
CA ARG A 111 11.17 7.89 -4.06
C ARG A 111 11.65 7.23 -5.34
N THR A 112 12.05 5.94 -5.27
CA THR A 112 12.69 5.22 -6.39
C THR A 112 11.72 4.35 -7.19
N LYS A 113 10.55 4.04 -6.63
CA LYS A 113 9.57 3.07 -7.14
C LYS A 113 10.08 1.62 -7.11
N GLU A 114 11.16 1.34 -6.39
CA GLU A 114 11.60 -0.03 -6.12
C GLU A 114 10.49 -0.79 -5.38
N ALA A 115 10.19 -2.01 -5.83
CA ALA A 115 9.08 -2.79 -5.29
C ALA A 115 9.53 -4.18 -4.85
N HIS A 116 9.14 -4.58 -3.64
CA HIS A 116 9.37 -5.90 -3.07
C HIS A 116 8.03 -6.61 -2.83
N TYR A 117 7.90 -7.82 -3.34
CA TYR A 117 6.75 -8.68 -3.12
C TYR A 117 7.10 -9.82 -2.19
N TYR A 118 6.29 -9.99 -1.14
CA TYR A 118 6.45 -11.05 -0.15
C TYR A 118 5.20 -11.93 -0.13
N ILE A 119 5.38 -13.24 -0.30
CA ILE A 119 4.29 -14.20 -0.23
C ILE A 119 3.98 -14.46 1.25
N VAL A 120 2.79 -14.09 1.68
CA VAL A 120 2.29 -14.33 3.04
C VAL A 120 0.81 -14.67 2.94
N SER A 121 0.47 -15.91 3.22
CA SER A 121 -0.94 -16.34 3.26
C SER A 121 -1.52 -16.12 4.65
N GLY A 122 -2.73 -15.60 4.73
CA GLY A 122 -3.39 -15.35 6.01
C GLY A 122 -4.72 -14.62 5.87
N ALA A 123 -5.21 -14.12 7.00
CA ALA A 123 -6.37 -13.23 7.05
C ALA A 123 -6.05 -11.91 6.34
N THR A 124 -7.08 -11.25 5.82
CA THR A 124 -6.92 -9.91 5.26
C THR A 124 -6.73 -8.87 6.36
N GLU A 125 -6.19 -7.72 6.01
CA GLU A 125 -6.05 -6.57 6.90
C GLU A 125 -7.40 -6.18 7.52
N TYR A 126 -8.48 -6.22 6.73
CA TYR A 126 -9.82 -5.90 7.20
C TYR A 126 -10.36 -6.92 8.22
N SER A 127 -10.03 -8.20 8.06
CA SER A 127 -10.35 -9.23 9.05
C SER A 127 -9.62 -8.98 10.37
N ALA A 128 -8.34 -8.60 10.29
CA ALA A 128 -7.56 -8.24 11.47
C ALA A 128 -8.11 -6.99 12.16
N MET A 129 -8.50 -5.96 11.40
CA MET A 129 -9.15 -4.75 11.91
C MET A 129 -10.45 -5.09 12.64
N ALA A 130 -11.33 -5.89 12.01
CA ALA A 130 -12.59 -6.31 12.61
C ALA A 130 -12.38 -7.13 13.89
N SER A 131 -11.39 -8.02 13.91
CA SER A 131 -11.01 -8.78 15.09
C SER A 131 -10.55 -7.87 16.24
N ALA A 132 -9.69 -6.89 15.95
CA ALA A 132 -9.21 -5.93 16.94
C ALA A 132 -10.34 -5.05 17.48
N GLU A 133 -11.25 -4.54 16.63
CA GLU A 133 -12.42 -3.77 17.05
C GLU A 133 -13.35 -4.61 17.91
N GLY A 134 -13.54 -5.88 17.56
CA GLY A 134 -14.37 -6.83 18.32
C GLY A 134 -13.95 -6.98 19.78
N GLN A 135 -12.66 -6.94 20.08
CA GLN A 135 -12.12 -7.06 21.44
C GLN A 135 -12.37 -5.82 22.31
N VAL A 136 -12.69 -4.68 21.69
CA VAL A 136 -12.87 -3.39 22.37
C VAL A 136 -14.21 -2.74 22.05
N GLN A 137 -15.23 -3.53 21.73
CA GLN A 137 -16.57 -3.05 21.33
C GLN A 137 -17.16 -2.05 22.33
N ASN A 138 -16.98 -2.30 23.63
CA ASN A 138 -17.46 -1.45 24.71
C ASN A 138 -16.81 -0.05 24.73
N LEU A 139 -15.69 0.14 24.05
CA LEU A 139 -14.97 1.41 23.97
C LEU A 139 -15.26 2.17 22.67
N ALA A 140 -15.95 1.54 21.70
CA ALA A 140 -16.28 2.08 20.39
C ALA A 140 -15.05 2.61 19.62
N TYR A 141 -13.87 2.00 19.83
CA TYR A 141 -12.66 2.37 19.12
C TYR A 141 -12.69 1.83 17.69
N LYS A 142 -12.07 2.58 16.78
CA LYS A 142 -11.93 2.23 15.35
C LYS A 142 -10.51 1.86 15.02
N ALA A 143 -10.36 0.76 14.28
CA ALA A 143 -9.08 0.30 13.78
C ALA A 143 -8.60 1.17 12.60
N THR A 144 -7.30 1.43 12.55
CA THR A 144 -6.65 1.95 11.35
C THR A 144 -6.14 0.79 10.51
N PHE A 145 -5.87 1.04 9.23
CA PHE A 145 -5.26 0.04 8.36
C PHE A 145 -3.94 -0.46 8.99
N PRO A 146 -3.77 -1.78 9.17
CA PRO A 146 -2.68 -2.35 9.94
C PRO A 146 -1.39 -2.44 9.13
N VAL A 147 -0.31 -2.79 9.82
CA VAL A 147 0.96 -3.19 9.22
C VAL A 147 1.24 -4.63 9.59
N LEU A 148 1.62 -5.44 8.61
CA LEU A 148 2.04 -6.83 8.87
C LEU A 148 3.51 -6.85 9.28
N LEU A 149 3.77 -7.41 10.43
CA LEU A 149 5.10 -7.57 11.02
C LEU A 149 5.45 -9.06 11.12
N ASN A 150 6.74 -9.36 11.15
CA ASN A 150 7.21 -10.68 11.55
C ASN A 150 7.61 -10.62 13.03
N ILE A 151 6.81 -11.21 13.89
CA ILE A 151 7.08 -11.28 15.33
C ILE A 151 7.40 -12.73 15.70
N GLY A 152 8.66 -12.99 16.01
CA GLY A 152 9.11 -14.33 16.38
C GLY A 152 8.88 -15.39 15.30
N GLY A 153 8.97 -15.03 14.02
CA GLY A 153 8.72 -15.92 12.90
C GLY A 153 7.26 -16.08 12.50
N GLN A 154 6.35 -15.35 13.16
CA GLN A 154 4.91 -15.39 12.89
C GLN A 154 4.43 -14.08 12.25
N PRO A 155 3.69 -14.16 11.13
CA PRO A 155 3.03 -12.98 10.55
C PRO A 155 2.01 -12.44 11.55
N THR A 156 2.13 -11.17 11.93
CA THR A 156 1.28 -10.56 12.96
C THR A 156 0.93 -9.14 12.56
N TYR A 157 -0.35 -8.83 12.50
CA TYR A 157 -0.82 -7.48 12.21
C TYR A 157 -0.72 -6.59 13.45
N LEU A 158 -0.04 -5.45 13.31
CA LEU A 158 -0.09 -4.35 14.28
C LEU A 158 -1.20 -3.39 13.87
N VAL A 159 -2.23 -3.28 14.70
CA VAL A 159 -3.42 -2.46 14.49
C VAL A 159 -3.45 -1.33 15.51
N SER A 160 -3.57 -0.09 15.07
CA SER A 160 -3.83 1.04 15.95
C SER A 160 -5.34 1.23 16.12
N LEU A 161 -5.78 1.44 17.36
CA LEU A 161 -7.18 1.66 17.72
C LEU A 161 -7.38 3.10 18.19
N LYS A 162 -8.23 3.85 17.48
CA LYS A 162 -8.51 5.27 17.72
C LYS A 162 -9.89 5.46 18.33
N ASP A 163 -9.99 6.46 19.19
CA ASP A 163 -11.27 6.94 19.72
C ASP A 163 -12.00 7.83 18.67
N ASN A 164 -13.20 8.30 19.05
CA ASN A 164 -14.01 9.17 18.20
C ASN A 164 -13.36 10.55 17.90
N ALA A 165 -12.37 10.96 18.68
CA ALA A 165 -11.58 12.16 18.42
C ALA A 165 -10.39 11.90 17.48
N GLY A 166 -10.22 10.67 16.99
CA GLY A 166 -9.13 10.27 16.11
C GLY A 166 -7.80 10.02 16.81
N LEU A 167 -7.77 9.99 18.14
CA LEU A 167 -6.56 9.76 18.92
C LEU A 167 -6.33 8.28 19.15
N VAL A 168 -5.10 7.80 18.91
CA VAL A 168 -4.71 6.42 19.20
C VAL A 168 -4.75 6.19 20.71
N LYS A 169 -5.50 5.19 21.13
CA LYS A 169 -5.68 4.81 22.54
C LYS A 169 -5.10 3.44 22.87
N LYS A 170 -5.08 2.54 21.90
CA LYS A 170 -4.57 1.18 22.07
C LYS A 170 -3.91 0.69 20.79
N PHE A 171 -3.09 -0.35 20.96
CA PHE A 171 -2.59 -1.17 19.89
C PHE A 171 -3.08 -2.61 20.09
N ALA A 172 -3.37 -3.29 18.98
CA ALA A 172 -3.68 -4.72 18.98
C ALA A 172 -2.67 -5.44 18.09
N PHE A 173 -2.29 -6.64 18.51
CA PHE A 173 -1.54 -7.59 17.70
C PHE A 173 -2.49 -8.72 17.33
N VAL A 174 -2.66 -8.97 16.04
CA VAL A 174 -3.57 -9.99 15.51
C VAL A 174 -2.77 -10.97 14.67
N ASN A 175 -2.78 -12.22 15.08
CA ASN A 175 -2.11 -13.33 14.41
C ASN A 175 -3.16 -14.29 13.83
#